data_5418ba923865d8dca20b9e32dc4d75fc
#
_entry.id   5418ba923865d8dca20b9e32dc4d75fc
#
_cell.length_a   1.000
_cell.length_b   1.000
_cell.length_c   1.000
_cell.angle_alpha   90.00
_cell.angle_beta   90.00
_cell.angle_gamma   90.00
#
_symmetry.space_group_name_H-M   'P 1'
#
loop_
_entity.id
_entity.type
_entity.pdbx_description
1 polymer ?
#
loop_
_entity_poly.entity_id
_entity_poly.type
_entity_poly.pdbx_seq_one_letter_code
_entity_poly.pdbx_strand_id
1 'polypeptide(L)'
;PLRHFPLSIPVIASNDARSKTLFDNAYGTGQSCWTTILDIIDPAKIGAPIPGMKIGVIGYGDVGKGCARFGRALGGRISVVELDPVRALQARMDGFTVASLSEIAARAGMLISATGEPSTIPLNALEALPENAIVTVAGGVAGEVEFEQALAAGWTLSEAADPHVQRLASPTGKSLRLLEKGEGIN
;
A
#
# COMPACT_ATOMS: atom_id res chain seq x y z
N PRO A 1 0.61 -5.45 -22.90
CA PRO A 1 1.41 -4.53 -23.73
C PRO A 1 2.09 -5.22 -24.88
N LEU A 2 2.78 -6.38 -24.67
CA LEU A 2 3.53 -7.06 -25.75
C LEU A 2 2.66 -7.70 -26.83
N ARG A 3 1.36 -7.89 -26.61
CA ARG A 3 0.41 -8.48 -27.58
C ARG A 3 0.30 -7.69 -28.90
N HIS A 4 0.69 -6.44 -28.89
CA HIS A 4 0.59 -5.54 -30.05
C HIS A 4 1.90 -5.41 -30.83
N PHE A 5 2.95 -6.12 -30.42
CA PHE A 5 4.26 -6.06 -31.08
C PHE A 5 4.57 -7.40 -31.75
N PRO A 6 5.13 -7.39 -32.98
CA PRO A 6 5.63 -8.62 -33.59
C PRO A 6 6.85 -9.10 -32.78
N LEU A 7 6.71 -10.25 -32.15
CA LEU A 7 7.79 -10.84 -31.35
C LEU A 7 8.54 -11.86 -32.19
N SER A 8 9.86 -11.77 -32.23
CA SER A 8 10.75 -12.71 -32.94
C SER A 8 11.18 -13.91 -32.08
N ILE A 9 10.82 -13.88 -30.80
CA ILE A 9 11.13 -14.94 -29.82
C ILE A 9 9.85 -15.39 -29.09
N PRO A 10 9.79 -16.63 -28.62
CA PRO A 10 8.70 -17.07 -27.73
C PRO A 10 8.71 -16.27 -26.42
N VAL A 11 7.54 -15.80 -26.00
CA VAL A 11 7.36 -15.12 -24.71
C VAL A 11 6.31 -15.85 -23.89
N ILE A 12 6.67 -16.20 -22.66
CA ILE A 12 5.81 -16.91 -21.72
C ILE A 12 5.42 -15.94 -20.59
N ALA A 13 4.12 -15.66 -20.47
CA ALA A 13 3.58 -14.83 -19.40
C ALA A 13 3.42 -15.66 -18.11
N SER A 14 4.52 -15.87 -17.38
CA SER A 14 4.51 -16.69 -16.16
C SER A 14 3.62 -16.10 -15.07
N ASN A 15 3.48 -14.77 -15.03
CA ASN A 15 2.61 -14.10 -14.06
C ASN A 15 1.12 -14.32 -14.33
N ASP A 16 0.72 -14.82 -15.53
CA ASP A 16 -0.67 -15.16 -15.83
C ASP A 16 -1.04 -16.59 -15.35
N ALA A 17 -0.05 -17.35 -14.91
CA ALA A 17 -0.28 -18.70 -14.40
C ALA A 17 -0.98 -18.67 -13.03
N ARG A 18 -2.12 -19.34 -12.91
CA ARG A 18 -2.88 -19.42 -11.64
C ARG A 18 -2.05 -20.02 -10.50
N SER A 19 -1.17 -20.99 -10.82
CA SER A 19 -0.24 -21.58 -9.86
C SER A 19 0.81 -20.58 -9.34
N LYS A 20 1.05 -19.45 -10.04
CA LYS A 20 1.89 -18.35 -9.55
C LYS A 20 1.06 -17.35 -8.73
N THR A 21 -0.01 -16.80 -9.29
CA THR A 21 -0.73 -15.68 -8.67
C THR A 21 -1.48 -16.06 -7.40
N LEU A 22 -2.07 -17.28 -7.37
CA LEU A 22 -2.80 -17.75 -6.18
C LEU A 22 -1.89 -18.04 -4.97
N PHE A 23 -0.61 -18.26 -5.20
CA PHE A 23 0.35 -18.61 -4.14
C PHE A 23 1.37 -17.49 -3.93
N ASP A 24 2.13 -17.13 -4.93
CA ASP A 24 3.19 -16.12 -4.80
C ASP A 24 2.60 -14.75 -4.44
N ASN A 25 1.63 -14.25 -5.21
CA ASN A 25 1.04 -12.94 -4.94
C ASN A 25 0.28 -12.89 -3.60
N ALA A 26 -0.51 -13.94 -3.29
CA ALA A 26 -1.37 -13.95 -2.12
C ALA A 26 -0.62 -14.29 -0.82
N TYR A 27 0.41 -15.10 -0.88
CA TYR A 27 1.17 -15.53 0.30
C TYR A 27 2.57 -14.94 0.29
N GLY A 28 3.36 -15.16 -0.76
CA GLY A 28 4.74 -14.70 -0.85
C GLY A 28 4.84 -13.18 -0.76
N THR A 29 4.21 -12.45 -1.69
CA THR A 29 4.26 -10.99 -1.72
C THR A 29 3.62 -10.38 -0.48
N GLY A 30 2.47 -10.89 -0.01
CA GLY A 30 1.85 -10.41 1.21
C GLY A 30 2.74 -10.56 2.44
N GLN A 31 3.46 -11.68 2.55
CA GLN A 31 4.40 -11.93 3.64
C GLN A 31 5.64 -11.03 3.54
N SER A 32 6.29 -10.98 2.37
CA SER A 32 7.52 -10.20 2.19
C SER A 32 7.28 -8.70 2.39
N CYS A 33 6.17 -8.14 1.89
CA CYS A 33 5.78 -6.77 2.18
C CYS A 33 5.73 -6.51 3.69
N TRP A 34 5.07 -7.38 4.46
CA TRP A 34 5.00 -7.19 5.90
C TRP A 34 6.33 -7.39 6.61
N THR A 35 7.17 -8.31 6.15
CA THR A 35 8.54 -8.46 6.68
C THR A 35 9.32 -7.16 6.49
N THR A 36 9.32 -6.60 5.28
CA THR A 36 10.01 -5.34 5.00
C THR A 36 9.40 -4.16 5.77
N ILE A 37 8.06 -4.07 5.83
CA ILE A 37 7.38 -3.05 6.66
C ILE A 37 7.87 -3.13 8.11
N LEU A 38 7.89 -4.31 8.71
CA LEU A 38 8.31 -4.49 10.10
C LEU A 38 9.77 -4.13 10.31
N ASP A 39 10.66 -4.49 9.38
CA ASP A 39 12.07 -4.16 9.44
C ASP A 39 12.31 -2.64 9.40
N ILE A 40 11.50 -1.90 8.63
CA ILE A 40 11.58 -0.44 8.54
C ILE A 40 10.95 0.21 9.78
N ILE A 41 9.76 -0.22 10.19
CA ILE A 41 8.99 0.41 11.29
C ILE A 41 9.28 -0.20 12.65
N ASP A 42 10.31 -1.01 12.80
CA ASP A 42 10.73 -1.54 14.09
C ASP A 42 10.53 -0.47 15.18
N PRO A 43 9.86 -0.82 16.30
CA PRO A 43 9.56 0.15 17.36
C PRO A 43 10.78 0.91 17.90
N ALA A 44 11.97 0.31 17.80
CA ALA A 44 13.21 1.00 18.18
C ALA A 44 13.61 2.11 17.18
N LYS A 45 13.16 2.03 15.92
CA LYS A 45 13.46 3.01 14.89
C LYS A 45 12.40 4.10 14.77
N ILE A 46 11.12 3.74 14.65
CA ILE A 46 10.06 4.74 14.37
C ILE A 46 8.84 4.67 15.30
N GLY A 47 8.80 3.75 16.26
CA GLY A 47 7.79 3.71 17.31
C GLY A 47 6.35 3.53 16.81
N ALA A 48 6.12 2.72 15.79
CA ALA A 48 4.81 2.50 15.18
C ALA A 48 4.33 1.05 15.35
N PRO A 49 3.79 0.66 16.52
CA PRO A 49 3.36 -0.71 16.76
C PRO A 49 2.16 -1.09 15.88
N ILE A 50 2.20 -2.27 15.26
CA ILE A 50 1.12 -2.78 14.40
C ILE A 50 -0.11 -3.21 15.21
N PRO A 51 0.01 -3.88 16.38
CA PRO A 51 -1.17 -4.29 17.13
C PRO A 51 -2.10 -3.11 17.46
N GLY A 52 -3.36 -3.21 17.05
CA GLY A 52 -4.38 -2.18 17.24
C GLY A 52 -4.35 -1.02 16.23
N MET A 53 -3.30 -0.89 15.41
CA MET A 53 -3.21 0.13 14.37
C MET A 53 -4.35 -0.04 13.36
N LYS A 54 -4.99 1.06 12.97
CA LYS A 54 -5.95 1.10 11.87
C LYS A 54 -5.19 1.16 10.55
N ILE A 55 -5.39 0.17 9.70
CA ILE A 55 -4.64 0.01 8.46
C ILE A 55 -5.62 -0.08 7.30
N GLY A 56 -5.46 0.78 6.31
CA GLY A 56 -6.16 0.73 5.03
C GLY A 56 -5.37 -0.06 4.00
N VAL A 57 -5.96 -1.10 3.42
CA VAL A 57 -5.42 -1.81 2.26
C VAL A 57 -6.25 -1.41 1.04
N ILE A 58 -5.60 -0.82 0.04
CA ILE A 58 -6.23 -0.37 -1.19
C ILE A 58 -6.01 -1.42 -2.26
N GLY A 59 -7.11 -1.98 -2.79
CA GLY A 59 -7.14 -3.14 -3.66
C GLY A 59 -7.27 -4.46 -2.89
N TYR A 60 -8.16 -5.35 -3.38
CA TYR A 60 -8.38 -6.68 -2.82
C TYR A 60 -8.16 -7.78 -3.87
N GLY A 61 -7.16 -7.56 -4.75
CA GLY A 61 -6.56 -8.59 -5.60
C GLY A 61 -5.72 -9.59 -4.78
N ASP A 62 -4.94 -10.43 -5.44
CA ASP A 62 -4.17 -11.46 -4.72
C ASP A 62 -3.16 -10.87 -3.73
N VAL A 63 -2.43 -9.81 -4.12
CA VAL A 63 -1.50 -9.10 -3.23
C VAL A 63 -2.25 -8.44 -2.06
N GLY A 64 -3.32 -7.71 -2.34
CA GLY A 64 -4.11 -7.03 -1.30
C GLY A 64 -4.73 -7.99 -0.29
N LYS A 65 -5.18 -9.19 -0.74
CA LYS A 65 -5.62 -10.28 0.15
C LYS A 65 -4.51 -10.73 1.09
N GLY A 66 -3.29 -10.89 0.56
CA GLY A 66 -2.11 -11.21 1.34
C GLY A 66 -1.82 -10.14 2.38
N CYS A 67 -1.70 -8.88 1.97
CA CYS A 67 -1.46 -7.75 2.86
C CYS A 67 -2.52 -7.66 3.97
N ALA A 68 -3.80 -7.81 3.64
CA ALA A 68 -4.89 -7.76 4.60
C ALA A 68 -4.82 -8.90 5.64
N ARG A 69 -4.57 -10.14 5.18
CA ARG A 69 -4.48 -11.32 6.05
C ARG A 69 -3.28 -11.26 7.00
N PHE A 70 -2.09 -10.95 6.49
CA PHE A 70 -0.89 -10.84 7.31
C PHE A 70 -0.98 -9.67 8.28
N GLY A 71 -1.47 -8.49 7.84
CA GLY A 71 -1.68 -7.35 8.72
C GLY A 71 -2.65 -7.66 9.88
N ARG A 72 -3.74 -8.40 9.61
CA ARG A 72 -4.65 -8.88 10.66
C ARG A 72 -3.97 -9.87 11.60
N ALA A 73 -3.16 -10.79 11.08
CA ALA A 73 -2.42 -11.75 11.89
C ALA A 73 -1.41 -11.08 12.83
N LEU A 74 -0.85 -9.93 12.42
CA LEU A 74 0.01 -9.08 13.26
C LEU A 74 -0.76 -8.21 14.26
N GLY A 75 -2.09 -8.35 14.34
CA GLY A 75 -2.94 -7.60 15.26
C GLY A 75 -3.44 -6.25 14.74
N GLY A 76 -3.20 -5.90 13.48
CA GLY A 76 -3.73 -4.70 12.83
C GLY A 76 -5.24 -4.76 12.63
N ARG A 77 -5.90 -3.59 12.69
CA ARG A 77 -7.31 -3.41 12.37
C ARG A 77 -7.46 -3.02 10.90
N ILE A 78 -7.69 -4.03 10.06
CA ILE A 78 -7.67 -3.86 8.61
C ILE A 78 -9.03 -3.38 8.10
N SER A 79 -9.00 -2.36 7.25
CA SER A 79 -10.09 -1.94 6.38
C SER A 79 -9.63 -1.98 4.94
N VAL A 80 -10.52 -2.34 4.02
CA VAL A 80 -10.23 -2.53 2.59
C VAL A 80 -10.95 -1.48 1.77
N VAL A 81 -10.24 -0.89 0.81
CA VAL A 81 -10.80 -0.10 -0.28
C VAL A 81 -10.79 -0.98 -1.53
N GLU A 82 -11.94 -1.20 -2.16
CA GLU A 82 -12.03 -1.99 -3.39
C GLU A 82 -13.16 -1.45 -4.27
N LEU A 83 -12.88 -1.30 -5.56
CA LEU A 83 -13.83 -0.78 -6.56
C LEU A 83 -14.65 -1.89 -7.22
N ASP A 84 -14.07 -3.09 -7.38
CA ASP A 84 -14.77 -4.25 -7.90
C ASP A 84 -15.76 -4.78 -6.84
N PRO A 85 -17.07 -4.77 -7.12
CA PRO A 85 -18.08 -5.16 -6.14
C PRO A 85 -17.96 -6.63 -5.72
N VAL A 86 -17.46 -7.52 -6.58
CA VAL A 86 -17.28 -8.94 -6.26
C VAL A 86 -16.12 -9.10 -5.28
N ARG A 87 -15.00 -8.43 -5.52
CA ARG A 87 -13.84 -8.44 -4.61
C ARG A 87 -14.16 -7.72 -3.29
N ALA A 88 -14.93 -6.62 -3.34
CA ALA A 88 -15.41 -5.94 -2.14
C ALA A 88 -16.30 -6.86 -1.29
N LEU A 89 -17.22 -7.59 -1.91
CA LEU A 89 -18.03 -8.59 -1.23
C LEU A 89 -17.16 -9.71 -0.64
N GLN A 90 -16.16 -10.19 -1.39
CA GLN A 90 -15.21 -11.19 -0.88
C GLN A 90 -14.47 -10.69 0.36
N ALA A 91 -13.97 -9.43 0.34
CA ALA A 91 -13.30 -8.84 1.49
C ALA A 91 -14.21 -8.82 2.73
N ARG A 92 -15.50 -8.50 2.56
CA ARG A 92 -16.48 -8.56 3.65
C ARG A 92 -16.71 -9.98 4.17
N MET A 93 -16.82 -10.96 3.29
CA MET A 93 -16.97 -12.38 3.67
C MET A 93 -15.72 -12.91 4.37
N ASP A 94 -14.54 -12.40 4.01
CA ASP A 94 -13.26 -12.72 4.69
C ASP A 94 -13.13 -12.00 6.06
N GLY A 95 -14.15 -11.22 6.46
CA GLY A 95 -14.24 -10.56 7.76
C GLY A 95 -13.55 -9.20 7.86
N PHE A 96 -13.29 -8.54 6.72
CA PHE A 96 -12.75 -7.18 6.70
C PHE A 96 -13.85 -6.12 6.58
N THR A 97 -13.61 -4.94 7.16
CA THR A 97 -14.42 -3.75 6.87
C THR A 97 -14.10 -3.26 5.47
N VAL A 98 -15.13 -3.01 4.65
CA VAL A 98 -14.98 -2.35 3.36
C VAL A 98 -15.61 -0.96 3.44
N ALA A 99 -14.86 0.06 3.06
CA ALA A 99 -15.31 1.45 3.09
C ALA A 99 -14.61 2.27 1.99
N SER A 100 -15.03 3.50 1.79
CA SER A 100 -14.39 4.41 0.84
C SER A 100 -12.98 4.81 1.30
N LEU A 101 -12.14 5.22 0.34
CA LEU A 101 -10.79 5.69 0.65
C LEU A 101 -10.81 6.88 1.61
N SER A 102 -11.73 7.82 1.43
CA SER A 102 -11.86 9.00 2.30
C SER A 102 -12.19 8.64 3.75
N GLU A 103 -13.10 7.68 3.97
CA GLU A 103 -13.46 7.22 5.31
C GLU A 103 -12.30 6.50 6.00
N ILE A 104 -11.53 5.72 5.23
CA ILE A 104 -10.38 4.97 5.76
C ILE A 104 -9.21 5.92 6.02
N ALA A 105 -8.85 6.78 5.07
CA ALA A 105 -7.73 7.71 5.19
C ALA A 105 -7.87 8.63 6.42
N ALA A 106 -9.08 9.13 6.70
CA ALA A 106 -9.31 10.02 7.83
C ALA A 106 -8.91 9.44 9.21
N ARG A 107 -8.69 8.14 9.31
CA ARG A 107 -8.40 7.45 10.58
C ARG A 107 -7.30 6.40 10.52
N ALA A 108 -6.70 6.19 9.35
CA ALA A 108 -5.67 5.17 9.17
C ALA A 108 -4.32 5.63 9.74
N GLY A 109 -3.70 4.79 10.55
CA GLY A 109 -2.30 4.95 10.93
C GLY A 109 -1.34 4.47 9.82
N MET A 110 -1.86 3.66 8.88
CA MET A 110 -1.11 3.19 7.71
C MET A 110 -2.05 2.98 6.52
N LEU A 111 -1.60 3.38 5.32
CA LEU A 111 -2.18 2.97 4.04
C LEU A 111 -1.18 2.09 3.27
N ILE A 112 -1.68 0.98 2.75
CA ILE A 112 -0.93 0.08 1.88
C ILE A 112 -1.66 0.01 0.54
N SER A 113 -1.06 0.52 -0.55
CA SER A 113 -1.60 0.31 -1.87
C SER A 113 -1.13 -1.03 -2.44
N ALA A 114 -2.04 -1.80 -3.02
CA ALA A 114 -1.81 -3.12 -3.60
C ALA A 114 -2.60 -3.31 -4.91
N THR A 115 -2.75 -2.23 -5.67
CA THR A 115 -3.59 -2.21 -6.86
C THR A 115 -2.82 -2.48 -8.14
N GLY A 116 -1.57 -2.04 -8.20
CA GLY A 116 -0.79 -2.00 -9.44
C GLY A 116 -1.29 -0.94 -10.44
N GLU A 117 -2.04 0.07 -9.95
CA GLU A 117 -2.58 1.16 -10.76
C GLU A 117 -2.09 2.51 -10.23
N PRO A 118 -1.75 3.48 -11.09
CA PRO A 118 -1.31 4.79 -10.64
C PRO A 118 -2.42 5.56 -9.92
N SER A 119 -2.02 6.55 -9.12
CA SER A 119 -2.90 7.52 -8.44
C SER A 119 -3.95 6.90 -7.50
N THR A 120 -3.66 5.74 -6.92
CA THR A 120 -4.58 5.08 -5.99
C THR A 120 -4.54 5.66 -4.57
N ILE A 121 -3.46 6.39 -4.23
CA ILE A 121 -3.39 7.25 -3.05
C ILE A 121 -3.25 8.71 -3.53
N PRO A 122 -4.39 9.37 -3.85
CA PRO A 122 -4.38 10.74 -4.35
C PRO A 122 -4.07 11.77 -3.26
N LEU A 123 -3.75 13.00 -3.67
CA LEU A 123 -3.39 14.09 -2.76
C LEU A 123 -4.43 14.30 -1.63
N ASN A 124 -5.72 14.27 -1.96
CA ASN A 124 -6.77 14.43 -0.94
C ASN A 124 -6.79 13.31 0.11
N ALA A 125 -6.35 12.09 -0.25
CA ALA A 125 -6.17 11.03 0.74
C ALA A 125 -4.97 11.29 1.64
N LEU A 126 -3.84 11.80 1.09
CA LEU A 126 -2.69 12.24 1.88
C LEU A 126 -3.08 13.37 2.85
N GLU A 127 -3.89 14.31 2.38
CA GLU A 127 -4.42 15.41 3.20
C GLU A 127 -5.34 14.92 4.33
N ALA A 128 -6.10 13.86 4.11
CA ALA A 128 -7.02 13.31 5.11
C ALA A 128 -6.32 12.47 6.19
N LEU A 129 -5.13 11.90 5.88
CA LEU A 129 -4.40 11.05 6.82
C LEU A 129 -4.05 11.78 8.12
N PRO A 130 -4.06 11.09 9.28
CA PRO A 130 -3.56 11.62 10.54
C PRO A 130 -2.07 11.97 10.49
N GLU A 131 -1.63 12.82 11.41
CA GLU A 131 -0.22 13.13 11.65
C GLU A 131 0.60 11.84 11.87
N ASN A 132 1.77 11.77 11.24
CA ASN A 132 2.69 10.61 11.29
C ASN A 132 2.13 9.30 10.72
N ALA A 133 1.01 9.31 9.98
CA ALA A 133 0.54 8.13 9.29
C ALA A 133 1.59 7.63 8.28
N ILE A 134 1.61 6.31 8.08
CA ILE A 134 2.54 5.63 7.20
C ILE A 134 1.86 5.38 5.85
N VAL A 135 2.55 5.64 4.76
CA VAL A 135 2.11 5.36 3.40
C VAL A 135 3.14 4.43 2.74
N THR A 136 2.67 3.35 2.15
CA THR A 136 3.52 2.37 1.47
C THR A 136 2.79 1.70 0.31
N VAL A 137 3.56 1.12 -0.61
CA VAL A 137 3.06 0.43 -1.80
C VAL A 137 3.55 -1.01 -1.78
N ALA A 138 2.65 -1.97 -1.85
CA ALA A 138 2.98 -3.39 -1.88
C ALA A 138 3.26 -3.90 -3.31
N GLY A 139 2.89 -3.14 -4.32
CA GLY A 139 3.03 -3.49 -5.73
C GLY A 139 4.24 -2.85 -6.39
N GLY A 140 4.46 -3.18 -7.65
CA GLY A 140 5.61 -2.73 -8.43
C GLY A 140 5.27 -1.70 -9.52
N VAL A 141 4.25 -0.87 -9.33
CA VAL A 141 3.91 0.19 -10.28
C VAL A 141 4.25 1.54 -9.68
N ALA A 142 5.11 2.28 -10.38
CA ALA A 142 5.44 3.65 -10.01
C ALA A 142 4.20 4.55 -10.07
N GLY A 143 4.11 5.52 -9.13
CA GLY A 143 3.05 6.52 -9.15
C GLY A 143 1.72 6.07 -8.52
N GLU A 144 1.66 4.98 -7.76
CA GLU A 144 0.47 4.65 -6.95
C GLU A 144 0.18 5.75 -5.91
N VAL A 145 1.22 6.39 -5.38
CA VAL A 145 1.11 7.55 -4.48
C VAL A 145 1.33 8.84 -5.28
N GLU A 146 0.40 9.77 -5.21
CA GLU A 146 0.52 11.08 -5.88
C GLU A 146 1.43 12.07 -5.12
N PHE A 147 2.62 11.65 -4.73
CA PHE A 147 3.52 12.51 -3.98
C PHE A 147 4.08 13.68 -4.81
N GLU A 148 4.24 13.53 -6.14
CA GLU A 148 4.63 14.63 -7.03
C GLU A 148 3.57 15.74 -7.07
N GLN A 149 2.30 15.38 -7.06
CA GLN A 149 1.21 16.35 -6.95
C GLN A 149 1.22 17.04 -5.57
N ALA A 150 1.56 16.30 -4.52
CA ALA A 150 1.75 16.89 -3.20
C ALA A 150 2.90 17.90 -3.20
N LEU A 151 4.04 17.59 -3.82
CA LEU A 151 5.17 18.52 -3.98
C LEU A 151 4.76 19.77 -4.76
N ALA A 152 4.01 19.61 -5.85
CA ALA A 152 3.48 20.72 -6.63
C ALA A 152 2.48 21.59 -5.85
N ALA A 153 1.77 20.99 -4.87
CA ALA A 153 0.90 21.68 -3.93
C ALA A 153 1.63 22.28 -2.71
N GLY A 154 2.96 22.32 -2.74
CA GLY A 154 3.79 22.95 -1.71
C GLY A 154 4.16 22.03 -0.53
N TRP A 155 3.90 20.74 -0.63
CA TRP A 155 4.46 19.78 0.33
C TRP A 155 5.97 19.67 0.13
N THR A 156 6.67 19.26 1.16
CA THR A 156 8.13 19.05 1.12
C THR A 156 8.48 17.62 1.46
N LEU A 157 9.42 17.06 0.72
CA LEU A 157 9.96 15.73 0.98
C LEU A 157 11.34 15.87 1.60
N SER A 158 11.58 15.23 2.71
CA SER A 158 12.88 15.17 3.37
C SER A 158 13.20 13.74 3.79
N GLU A 159 14.47 13.40 3.81
CA GLU A 159 14.93 12.11 4.35
C GLU A 159 14.75 12.08 5.87
N ALA A 160 14.40 10.89 6.39
CA ALA A 160 14.43 10.64 7.83
C ALA A 160 15.80 10.05 8.24
N ALA A 161 15.95 9.70 9.51
CA ALA A 161 17.16 9.05 10.00
C ALA A 161 17.39 7.65 9.38
N ASP A 162 16.31 6.97 9.00
CA ASP A 162 16.35 5.71 8.26
C ASP A 162 16.22 6.00 6.75
N PRO A 163 17.11 5.49 5.88
CA PRO A 163 17.10 5.78 4.44
C PRO A 163 15.87 5.23 3.71
N HIS A 164 15.16 4.26 4.31
CA HIS A 164 13.94 3.67 3.78
C HIS A 164 12.67 4.46 4.14
N VAL A 165 12.80 5.52 4.95
CA VAL A 165 11.69 6.36 5.38
C VAL A 165 11.92 7.79 4.88
N GLN A 166 10.95 8.35 4.20
CA GLN A 166 10.91 9.76 3.86
C GLN A 166 9.80 10.44 4.66
N ARG A 167 10.04 11.68 5.01
CA ARG A 167 9.05 12.54 5.65
C ARG A 167 8.43 13.43 4.58
N LEU A 168 7.13 13.29 4.37
CA LEU A 168 6.34 14.15 3.49
C LEU A 168 5.55 15.14 4.35
N ALA A 169 5.94 16.43 4.33
CA ALA A 169 5.37 17.47 5.16
C ALA A 169 4.49 18.43 4.36
N SER A 170 3.26 18.65 4.83
CA SER A 170 2.31 19.58 4.21
C SER A 170 2.66 21.05 4.51
N PRO A 171 2.16 22.00 3.72
CA PRO A 171 2.28 23.43 4.01
C PRO A 171 1.68 23.86 5.36
N THR A 172 0.74 23.08 5.88
CA THR A 172 0.11 23.32 7.20
C THR A 172 0.89 22.73 8.38
N GLY A 173 2.04 22.09 8.12
CA GLY A 173 2.91 21.51 9.14
C GLY A 173 2.62 20.05 9.48
N LYS A 174 1.56 19.43 8.89
CA LYS A 174 1.30 18.01 9.04
C LYS A 174 2.38 17.20 8.32
N SER A 175 2.78 16.07 8.88
CA SER A 175 3.83 15.23 8.34
C SER A 175 3.37 13.77 8.26
N LEU A 176 3.71 13.11 7.16
CA LEU A 176 3.48 11.70 6.89
C LEU A 176 4.82 10.98 6.74
N ARG A 177 4.81 9.67 6.92
CA ARG A 177 5.95 8.79 6.67
C ARG A 177 5.71 8.00 5.40
N LEU A 178 6.55 8.19 4.40
CA LEU A 178 6.50 7.48 3.14
C LEU A 178 7.61 6.42 3.14
N LEU A 179 7.25 5.14 3.01
CA LEU A 179 8.24 4.07 2.95
C LEU A 179 8.71 3.89 1.51
N GLU A 180 10.02 3.62 1.33
CA GLU A 180 10.67 3.37 0.03
C GLU A 180 10.31 4.41 -1.05
N LYS A 181 10.19 5.68 -0.66
CA LYS A 181 9.82 6.80 -1.57
C LYS A 181 8.48 6.60 -2.30
N GLY A 182 7.58 5.76 -1.77
CA GLY A 182 6.33 5.41 -2.43
C GLY A 182 6.47 4.40 -3.57
N GLU A 183 7.63 3.77 -3.69
CA GLU A 183 7.87 2.64 -4.58
C GLU A 183 7.44 1.31 -3.95
N GLY A 184 7.48 0.22 -4.74
CA GLY A 184 7.11 -1.10 -4.23
C GLY A 184 8.04 -1.60 -3.14
N ILE A 185 7.49 -2.00 -2.02
CA ILE A 185 8.23 -2.44 -0.82
C ILE A 185 8.58 -3.94 -0.83
N ASN A 186 8.15 -4.65 -1.86
CA ASN A 186 8.33 -6.10 -1.98
C ASN A 186 9.64 -6.44 -2.70
#